data_faefae62121f83fdcb27eb174b18373b
#
_entry.id   faefae62121f83fdcb27eb174b18373b
#
_cell.length_a   1.000
_cell.length_b   1.000
_cell.length_c   1.000
_cell.angle_alpha   90.00
_cell.angle_beta   90.00
_cell.angle_gamma   90.00
#
_symmetry.space_group_name_H-M   'P 1'
#
loop_
_entity.id
_entity.type
_entity.pdbx_description
1 polymer ?
#
loop_
_entity_poly.entity_id
_entity_poly.type
_entity_poly.pdbx_seq_one_letter_code
_entity_poly.pdbx_strand_id
1 'polypeptide(L)'
;MAKVYNTTDLRPDQAFERHVFHRDQFAHYLRWTHILKEAKIGESIVDFGCGAANLLEVLYRNKFKQKEYIGIDIREKTISQAAEKYADVPWAHFYVADLVKHDLDFSQFNADKVCTFEVLEHVGKQNAHIFLENFKACGNNNATYYLSTPNYDPEVGAAGNHTYDSGDGRGVDVQEFDHWELEDILSQHFTIVKKFGTFASMKDYKPMMNDWQKKMFEALKGYYDSNLIANIMAPMFPDVARNTLWVLKRKPGDVKVSKAPEQSTLFDDDLM
;
A
#
# COMPACT_ATOMS: atom_id res chain seq x y z
N MET A 1 -4.74 2.44 -31.77
CA MET A 1 -5.11 2.67 -30.35
C MET A 1 -4.17 1.86 -29.51
N ALA A 2 -3.32 2.50 -28.70
CA ALA A 2 -2.46 1.81 -27.76
C ALA A 2 -3.38 1.19 -26.66
N LYS A 3 -3.30 -0.14 -26.45
CA LYS A 3 -3.95 -0.77 -25.33
C LYS A 3 -3.27 -0.27 -24.06
N VAL A 4 -4.01 0.44 -23.21
CA VAL A 4 -3.55 0.76 -21.86
C VAL A 4 -3.69 -0.51 -21.04
N TYR A 5 -2.57 -1.15 -20.73
CA TYR A 5 -2.55 -2.30 -19.82
C TYR A 5 -2.58 -1.78 -18.39
N ASN A 6 -3.51 -2.29 -17.60
CA ASN A 6 -3.55 -2.01 -16.17
C ASN A 6 -2.34 -2.69 -15.51
N THR A 7 -1.38 -1.91 -15.06
CA THR A 7 -0.10 -2.39 -14.50
C THR A 7 -0.24 -3.15 -13.19
N THR A 8 -1.45 -3.20 -12.61
CA THR A 8 -1.74 -3.96 -11.38
C THR A 8 -1.98 -5.45 -11.60
N ASP A 9 -2.23 -5.89 -12.84
CA ASP A 9 -2.46 -7.30 -13.17
C ASP A 9 -1.15 -7.99 -13.59
N LEU A 10 -0.28 -8.26 -12.63
CA LEU A 10 0.90 -9.09 -12.84
C LEU A 10 0.51 -10.56 -12.97
N ARG A 11 0.07 -10.96 -14.16
CA ARG A 11 -0.04 -12.38 -14.48
C ARG A 11 1.33 -12.95 -14.79
N PRO A 12 1.69 -14.15 -14.30
CA PRO A 12 2.98 -14.79 -14.61
C PRO A 12 3.22 -15.00 -16.11
N ASP A 13 2.15 -15.18 -16.89
CA ASP A 13 2.18 -15.32 -18.35
C ASP A 13 2.43 -14.01 -19.09
N GLN A 14 2.24 -12.87 -18.43
CA GLN A 14 2.55 -11.54 -18.95
C GLN A 14 3.96 -11.07 -18.56
N ALA A 15 4.69 -11.83 -17.74
CA ALA A 15 6.02 -11.47 -17.24
C ALA A 15 7.07 -11.31 -18.37
N PHE A 16 6.79 -11.78 -19.57
CA PHE A 16 7.66 -11.67 -20.74
C PHE A 16 7.19 -10.61 -21.75
N GLU A 17 6.08 -9.93 -21.51
CA GLU A 17 5.67 -8.82 -22.33
C GLU A 17 6.47 -7.56 -21.95
N ARG A 18 6.83 -6.74 -22.95
CA ARG A 18 7.71 -5.55 -22.79
C ARG A 18 7.27 -4.55 -21.71
N HIS A 19 6.01 -4.60 -21.29
CA HIS A 19 5.42 -3.68 -20.31
C HIS A 19 5.72 -4.04 -18.85
N VAL A 20 6.21 -5.25 -18.60
CA VAL A 20 6.49 -5.75 -17.23
C VAL A 20 7.75 -5.14 -16.64
N PHE A 21 8.60 -4.55 -17.46
CA PHE A 21 9.86 -3.94 -17.02
C PHE A 21 9.76 -2.44 -16.77
N HIS A 22 8.56 -1.94 -16.47
CA HIS A 22 8.39 -0.55 -16.07
C HIS A 22 8.81 -0.33 -14.62
N ARG A 23 9.37 0.85 -14.33
CA ARG A 23 9.82 1.27 -12.99
C ARG A 23 8.77 1.06 -11.89
N ASP A 24 7.50 1.27 -12.21
CA ASP A 24 6.40 1.16 -11.24
C ASP A 24 6.22 -0.29 -10.77
N GLN A 25 6.46 -1.26 -11.66
CA GLN A 25 6.44 -2.68 -11.30
C GLN A 25 7.53 -3.02 -10.28
N PHE A 26 8.75 -2.51 -10.49
CA PHE A 26 9.82 -2.69 -9.53
C PHE A 26 9.50 -2.01 -8.18
N ALA A 27 8.87 -0.85 -8.19
CA ALA A 27 8.43 -0.18 -6.97
C ALA A 27 7.39 -1.02 -6.20
N HIS A 28 6.44 -1.66 -6.89
CA HIS A 28 5.51 -2.60 -6.26
C HIS A 28 6.24 -3.80 -5.65
N TYR A 29 7.17 -4.42 -6.38
CA TYR A 29 7.96 -5.53 -5.84
C TYR A 29 8.77 -5.12 -4.60
N LEU A 30 9.38 -3.95 -4.57
CA LEU A 30 10.12 -3.47 -3.40
C LEU A 30 9.21 -3.32 -2.18
N ARG A 31 8.00 -2.80 -2.33
CA ARG A 31 7.03 -2.68 -1.24
C ARG A 31 6.63 -4.05 -0.70
N TRP A 32 6.22 -4.97 -1.58
CA TRP A 32 5.82 -6.31 -1.18
C TRP A 32 6.96 -7.12 -0.57
N THR A 33 8.17 -7.03 -1.12
CA THR A 33 9.34 -7.72 -0.55
C THR A 33 9.77 -7.11 0.78
N HIS A 34 9.51 -5.81 1.01
CA HIS A 34 9.72 -5.22 2.33
C HIS A 34 8.75 -5.81 3.36
N ILE A 35 7.46 -5.93 3.01
CA ILE A 35 6.49 -6.58 3.89
C ILE A 35 6.87 -8.05 4.13
N LEU A 36 7.26 -8.78 3.09
CA LEU A 36 7.70 -10.17 3.23
C LEU A 36 8.88 -10.33 4.21
N LYS A 37 9.83 -9.38 4.18
CA LYS A 37 10.96 -9.33 5.11
C LYS A 37 10.52 -9.08 6.56
N GLU A 38 9.53 -8.22 6.76
CA GLU A 38 9.09 -7.77 8.09
C GLU A 38 7.93 -8.61 8.66
N ALA A 39 7.22 -9.38 7.81
CA ALA A 39 6.13 -10.23 8.23
C ALA A 39 6.64 -11.47 8.97
N LYS A 40 5.87 -11.90 9.97
CA LYS A 40 6.09 -13.18 10.66
C LYS A 40 4.94 -14.13 10.37
N ILE A 41 5.25 -15.43 10.37
CA ILE A 41 4.21 -16.46 10.29
C ILE A 41 3.29 -16.34 11.50
N GLY A 42 1.99 -16.39 11.28
CA GLY A 42 0.98 -16.30 12.34
C GLY A 42 0.59 -14.88 12.76
N GLU A 43 1.05 -13.83 12.07
CA GLU A 43 0.55 -12.48 12.25
C GLU A 43 -0.77 -12.26 11.47
N SER A 44 -1.56 -11.27 11.91
CA SER A 44 -2.73 -10.77 11.20
C SER A 44 -2.33 -9.55 10.35
N ILE A 45 -2.73 -9.55 9.08
CA ILE A 45 -2.41 -8.49 8.12
C ILE A 45 -3.70 -7.92 7.53
N VAL A 46 -3.88 -6.60 7.56
CA VAL A 46 -4.89 -5.89 6.77
C VAL A 46 -4.23 -5.23 5.57
N ASP A 47 -4.77 -5.46 4.40
CA ASP A 47 -4.41 -4.80 3.13
C ASP A 47 -5.53 -3.83 2.76
N PHE A 48 -5.31 -2.56 3.09
CA PHE A 48 -6.29 -1.47 3.05
C PHE A 48 -6.23 -0.80 1.67
N GLY A 49 -7.16 -1.13 0.80
CA GLY A 49 -7.12 -0.85 -0.63
C GLY A 49 -6.40 -1.97 -1.39
N CYS A 50 -6.75 -3.24 -1.11
CA CYS A 50 -6.00 -4.41 -1.55
C CYS A 50 -6.02 -4.67 -3.06
N GLY A 51 -6.93 -4.04 -3.80
CA GLY A 51 -7.07 -4.31 -5.23
C GLY A 51 -7.23 -5.80 -5.52
N ALA A 52 -6.41 -6.33 -6.42
CA ALA A 52 -6.38 -7.74 -6.79
C ALA A 52 -5.67 -8.65 -5.76
N ALA A 53 -5.40 -8.17 -4.54
CA ALA A 53 -4.71 -8.89 -3.46
C ALA A 53 -3.29 -9.35 -3.82
N ASN A 54 -2.53 -8.50 -4.49
CA ASN A 54 -1.16 -8.83 -4.91
C ASN A 54 -0.21 -9.04 -3.72
N LEU A 55 -0.43 -8.37 -2.60
CA LEU A 55 0.32 -8.64 -1.37
C LEU A 55 0.07 -10.06 -0.86
N LEU A 56 -1.19 -10.52 -0.87
CA LEU A 56 -1.52 -11.91 -0.52
C LEU A 56 -0.83 -12.89 -1.44
N GLU A 57 -0.80 -12.63 -2.75
CA GLU A 57 -0.11 -13.48 -3.73
C GLU A 57 1.37 -13.66 -3.37
N VAL A 58 2.05 -12.57 -3.01
CA VAL A 58 3.45 -12.60 -2.61
C VAL A 58 3.65 -13.42 -1.32
N LEU A 59 2.81 -13.20 -0.31
CA LEU A 59 2.87 -13.96 0.95
C LEU A 59 2.61 -15.45 0.71
N TYR A 60 1.57 -15.77 -0.03
CA TYR A 60 1.15 -17.15 -0.32
C TYR A 60 2.21 -17.93 -1.10
N ARG A 61 2.74 -17.35 -2.19
CA ARG A 61 3.81 -17.99 -3.00
C ARG A 61 5.11 -18.19 -2.21
N ASN A 62 5.40 -17.34 -1.26
CA ASN A 62 6.56 -17.48 -0.38
C ASN A 62 6.26 -18.32 0.88
N LYS A 63 5.11 -19.00 0.93
CA LYS A 63 4.69 -19.90 2.02
C LYS A 63 4.59 -19.22 3.39
N PHE A 64 4.35 -17.91 3.39
CA PHE A 64 4.06 -17.16 4.62
C PHE A 64 2.60 -17.33 4.98
N LYS A 65 2.32 -18.33 5.81
CA LYS A 65 1.00 -18.56 6.37
C LYS A 65 0.74 -17.53 7.47
N GLN A 66 -0.24 -16.67 7.27
CA GLN A 66 -0.71 -15.71 8.25
C GLN A 66 -1.73 -16.35 9.20
N LYS A 67 -1.98 -15.71 10.35
CA LYS A 67 -3.15 -16.01 11.17
C LYS A 67 -4.40 -15.61 10.40
N GLU A 68 -4.35 -14.41 9.82
CA GLU A 68 -5.43 -13.82 9.06
C GLU A 68 -4.87 -12.79 8.07
N TYR A 69 -5.38 -12.80 6.86
CA TYR A 69 -5.21 -11.74 5.87
C TYR A 69 -6.59 -11.17 5.55
N ILE A 70 -6.71 -9.85 5.63
CA ILE A 70 -7.95 -9.13 5.40
C ILE A 70 -7.71 -8.12 4.27
N GLY A 71 -8.29 -8.39 3.11
CA GLY A 71 -8.27 -7.47 1.97
C GLY A 71 -9.53 -6.61 1.94
N ILE A 72 -9.37 -5.30 1.83
CA ILE A 72 -10.49 -4.35 1.78
C ILE A 72 -10.31 -3.46 0.55
N ASP A 73 -11.35 -3.32 -0.28
CA ASP A 73 -11.36 -2.41 -1.44
C ASP A 73 -12.80 -1.97 -1.73
N ILE A 74 -12.94 -0.80 -2.32
CA ILE A 74 -14.26 -0.28 -2.72
C ILE A 74 -14.83 -0.98 -3.96
N ARG A 75 -13.98 -1.64 -4.76
CA ARG A 75 -14.35 -2.26 -6.04
C ARG A 75 -14.87 -3.67 -5.84
N GLU A 76 -16.19 -3.82 -5.75
CA GLU A 76 -16.88 -5.10 -5.55
C GLU A 76 -16.42 -6.20 -6.52
N LYS A 77 -16.31 -5.87 -7.82
CA LYS A 77 -15.85 -6.83 -8.84
C LYS A 77 -14.44 -7.36 -8.54
N THR A 78 -13.53 -6.49 -8.13
CA THR A 78 -12.15 -6.86 -7.81
C THR A 78 -12.10 -7.74 -6.57
N ILE A 79 -12.88 -7.41 -5.55
CA ILE A 79 -13.00 -8.20 -4.31
C ILE A 79 -13.60 -9.58 -4.59
N SER A 80 -14.66 -9.66 -5.41
CA SER A 80 -15.25 -10.95 -5.78
C SER A 80 -14.26 -11.85 -6.51
N GLN A 81 -13.47 -11.29 -7.43
CA GLN A 81 -12.42 -12.03 -8.14
C GLN A 81 -11.29 -12.49 -7.19
N ALA A 82 -10.89 -11.65 -6.23
CA ALA A 82 -9.90 -12.02 -5.24
C ALA A 82 -10.42 -13.14 -4.32
N ALA A 83 -11.65 -13.04 -3.84
CA ALA A 83 -12.30 -14.06 -3.02
C ALA A 83 -12.41 -15.42 -3.74
N GLU A 84 -12.79 -15.41 -5.03
CA GLU A 84 -12.81 -16.62 -5.87
C GLU A 84 -11.41 -17.21 -6.05
N LYS A 85 -10.42 -16.38 -6.39
CA LYS A 85 -9.02 -16.79 -6.61
C LYS A 85 -8.39 -17.46 -5.38
N TYR A 86 -8.75 -16.98 -4.19
CA TYR A 86 -8.17 -17.45 -2.91
C TYR A 86 -9.16 -18.24 -2.05
N ALA A 87 -10.20 -18.83 -2.66
CA ALA A 87 -11.19 -19.63 -1.96
C ALA A 87 -10.57 -20.79 -1.14
N ASP A 88 -9.46 -21.34 -1.62
CA ASP A 88 -8.72 -22.41 -0.93
C ASP A 88 -7.74 -21.91 0.17
N VAL A 89 -7.72 -20.60 0.44
CA VAL A 89 -6.88 -19.99 1.48
C VAL A 89 -7.75 -19.60 2.67
N PRO A 90 -7.95 -20.50 3.67
CA PRO A 90 -8.96 -20.33 4.72
C PRO A 90 -8.69 -19.19 5.70
N TRP A 91 -7.52 -18.59 5.64
CA TRP A 91 -7.11 -17.43 6.43
C TRP A 91 -7.16 -16.11 5.66
N ALA A 92 -7.67 -16.11 4.42
CA ALA A 92 -7.86 -14.89 3.64
C ALA A 92 -9.34 -14.49 3.61
N HIS A 93 -9.64 -13.25 3.97
CA HIS A 93 -10.97 -12.68 4.03
C HIS A 93 -11.01 -11.38 3.23
N PHE A 94 -12.12 -11.11 2.56
CA PHE A 94 -12.26 -9.97 1.68
C PHE A 94 -13.54 -9.20 1.97
N TYR A 95 -13.44 -7.87 2.00
CA TYR A 95 -14.54 -6.96 2.31
C TYR A 95 -14.65 -5.86 1.26
N VAL A 96 -15.87 -5.56 0.84
CA VAL A 96 -16.16 -4.38 0.03
C VAL A 96 -16.50 -3.24 0.99
N ALA A 97 -15.70 -2.18 0.99
CA ALA A 97 -15.97 -1.00 1.81
C ALA A 97 -15.32 0.25 1.21
N ASP A 98 -15.96 1.40 1.43
CA ASP A 98 -15.36 2.70 1.16
C ASP A 98 -14.45 3.11 2.32
N LEU A 99 -13.18 3.29 2.02
CA LEU A 99 -12.14 3.52 3.04
C LEU A 99 -12.22 4.90 3.74
N VAL A 100 -13.07 5.79 3.21
CA VAL A 100 -13.34 7.13 3.78
C VAL A 100 -14.74 7.26 4.37
N LYS A 101 -15.47 6.14 4.49
CA LYS A 101 -16.78 6.09 5.14
C LYS A 101 -16.74 5.22 6.39
N HIS A 102 -17.84 5.24 7.13
CA HIS A 102 -18.04 4.43 8.34
C HIS A 102 -19.10 3.34 8.13
N ASP A 103 -19.15 2.79 6.91
CA ASP A 103 -20.00 1.67 6.53
C ASP A 103 -19.46 0.31 6.99
N LEU A 104 -18.19 0.29 7.42
CA LEU A 104 -17.53 -0.87 8.02
C LEU A 104 -16.83 -0.44 9.32
N ASP A 105 -16.99 -1.21 10.39
CA ASP A 105 -16.22 -0.98 11.62
C ASP A 105 -14.79 -1.52 11.47
N PHE A 106 -13.89 -0.67 11.03
CA PHE A 106 -12.47 -1.03 10.84
C PHE A 106 -11.77 -1.43 12.14
N SER A 107 -12.31 -1.05 13.30
CA SER A 107 -11.72 -1.39 14.60
C SER A 107 -11.85 -2.86 14.96
N GLN A 108 -12.71 -3.61 14.30
CA GLN A 108 -12.89 -5.05 14.52
C GLN A 108 -11.66 -5.89 14.15
N PHE A 109 -10.81 -5.42 13.20
CA PHE A 109 -9.76 -6.24 12.60
C PHE A 109 -8.55 -6.50 13.48
N ASN A 110 -8.18 -5.65 14.39
CA ASN A 110 -7.12 -5.86 15.39
C ASN A 110 -5.79 -6.45 14.85
N ALA A 111 -5.34 -5.99 13.69
CA ALA A 111 -4.23 -6.55 12.94
C ALA A 111 -2.85 -6.18 13.54
N ASP A 112 -1.85 -7.06 13.33
CA ASP A 112 -0.45 -6.82 13.68
C ASP A 112 0.25 -5.91 12.66
N LYS A 113 -0.17 -6.00 11.40
CA LYS A 113 0.30 -5.15 10.31
C LYS A 113 -0.88 -4.62 9.50
N VAL A 114 -0.80 -3.35 9.14
CA VAL A 114 -1.77 -2.71 8.25
C VAL A 114 -1.02 -2.09 7.10
N CYS A 115 -1.35 -2.49 5.89
CA CYS A 115 -0.69 -2.04 4.67
C CYS A 115 -1.66 -1.26 3.80
N THR A 116 -1.18 -0.22 3.13
CA THR A 116 -1.91 0.49 2.07
C THR A 116 -0.91 0.98 1.02
N PHE A 117 -1.11 0.60 -0.23
CA PHE A 117 -0.14 0.87 -1.30
C PHE A 117 -0.83 1.48 -2.50
N GLU A 118 -0.48 2.73 -2.82
CA GLU A 118 -1.01 3.49 -3.95
C GLU A 118 -2.54 3.64 -3.89
N VAL A 119 -3.02 4.11 -2.74
CA VAL A 119 -4.45 4.30 -2.47
C VAL A 119 -4.76 5.72 -2.02
N LEU A 120 -3.91 6.33 -1.17
CA LEU A 120 -4.17 7.62 -0.54
C LEU A 120 -4.39 8.73 -1.58
N GLU A 121 -3.67 8.70 -2.70
CA GLU A 121 -3.81 9.64 -3.81
C GLU A 121 -5.18 9.58 -4.50
N HIS A 122 -5.91 8.47 -4.34
CA HIS A 122 -7.22 8.25 -4.97
C HIS A 122 -8.40 8.69 -4.11
N VAL A 123 -8.20 8.90 -2.81
CA VAL A 123 -9.29 9.29 -1.91
C VAL A 123 -9.50 10.81 -1.84
N GLY A 124 -8.56 11.57 -2.40
CA GLY A 124 -8.54 13.03 -2.37
C GLY A 124 -8.01 13.59 -1.04
N LYS A 125 -7.26 14.70 -1.13
CA LYS A 125 -6.59 15.33 0.03
C LYS A 125 -7.58 15.70 1.15
N GLN A 126 -8.81 16.12 0.80
CA GLN A 126 -9.86 16.47 1.76
C GLN A 126 -10.33 15.29 2.61
N ASN A 127 -10.17 14.06 2.15
CA ASN A 127 -10.57 12.84 2.85
C ASN A 127 -9.41 12.15 3.58
N ALA A 128 -8.19 12.67 3.44
CA ALA A 128 -6.99 12.00 3.94
C ALA A 128 -7.02 11.75 5.45
N HIS A 129 -7.56 12.69 6.24
CA HIS A 129 -7.70 12.51 7.69
C HIS A 129 -8.62 11.34 8.05
N ILE A 130 -9.78 11.24 7.39
CA ILE A 130 -10.75 10.14 7.63
C ILE A 130 -10.12 8.82 7.20
N PHE A 131 -9.47 8.79 6.04
CA PHE A 131 -8.74 7.62 5.57
C PHE A 131 -7.69 7.14 6.58
N LEU A 132 -6.86 8.05 7.10
CA LEU A 132 -5.80 7.71 8.05
C LEU A 132 -6.34 7.25 9.41
N GLU A 133 -7.47 7.80 9.88
CA GLU A 133 -8.15 7.30 11.10
C GLU A 133 -8.69 5.89 10.89
N ASN A 134 -9.36 5.61 9.78
CA ASN A 134 -9.87 4.28 9.45
C ASN A 134 -8.70 3.27 9.26
N PHE A 135 -7.64 3.67 8.58
CA PHE A 135 -6.41 2.90 8.43
C PHE A 135 -5.79 2.57 9.79
N LYS A 136 -5.69 3.56 10.69
CA LYS A 136 -5.21 3.39 12.05
C LYS A 136 -6.09 2.44 12.86
N ALA A 137 -7.41 2.52 12.69
CA ALA A 137 -8.36 1.69 13.42
C ALA A 137 -8.18 0.18 13.14
N CYS A 138 -7.73 -0.21 11.96
CA CYS A 138 -7.50 -1.62 11.60
C CYS A 138 -6.45 -2.33 12.47
N GLY A 139 -5.45 -1.61 12.97
CA GLY A 139 -4.33 -2.19 13.69
C GLY A 139 -4.58 -2.36 15.19
N ASN A 140 -3.90 -3.32 15.82
CA ASN A 140 -3.84 -3.43 17.29
C ASN A 140 -2.93 -2.34 17.89
N ASN A 141 -2.79 -2.31 19.22
CA ASN A 141 -1.99 -1.29 19.91
C ASN A 141 -0.50 -1.32 19.55
N ASN A 142 0.02 -2.47 19.12
CA ASN A 142 1.42 -2.67 18.75
C ASN A 142 1.62 -2.72 17.23
N ALA A 143 0.55 -2.52 16.45
CA ALA A 143 0.57 -2.65 15.00
C ALA A 143 1.69 -1.82 14.35
N THR A 144 2.19 -2.34 13.24
CA THR A 144 3.04 -1.59 12.32
C THR A 144 2.23 -1.27 11.07
N TYR A 145 2.27 -0.02 10.66
CA TYR A 145 1.55 0.47 9.49
C TYR A 145 2.54 0.77 8.38
N TYR A 146 2.18 0.36 7.16
CA TYR A 146 2.97 0.56 5.95
C TYR A 146 2.13 1.29 4.93
N LEU A 147 2.54 2.49 4.56
CA LEU A 147 1.82 3.33 3.60
C LEU A 147 2.77 3.71 2.48
N SER A 148 2.36 3.48 1.24
CA SER A 148 3.06 4.06 0.08
C SER A 148 2.09 4.85 -0.78
N THR A 149 2.63 5.90 -1.39
CA THR A 149 1.93 6.76 -2.34
C THR A 149 2.96 7.47 -3.22
N PRO A 150 2.61 7.86 -4.45
CA PRO A 150 3.46 8.74 -5.24
C PRO A 150 3.58 10.11 -4.57
N ASN A 151 4.71 10.78 -4.81
CA ASN A 151 4.98 12.09 -4.30
C ASN A 151 5.09 13.09 -5.46
N TYR A 152 4.26 14.11 -5.42
CA TYR A 152 4.34 15.25 -6.31
C TYR A 152 5.58 16.09 -5.99
N ASP A 153 6.31 16.43 -7.04
CA ASP A 153 7.44 17.35 -6.96
C ASP A 153 7.16 18.55 -7.87
N PRO A 154 6.82 19.72 -7.31
CA PRO A 154 6.48 20.90 -8.10
C PRO A 154 7.64 21.40 -8.94
N GLU A 155 8.90 21.17 -8.55
CA GLU A 155 10.07 21.59 -9.30
C GLU A 155 10.31 20.73 -10.55
N VAL A 156 9.89 19.50 -10.51
CA VAL A 156 10.08 18.54 -11.61
C VAL A 156 8.86 18.46 -12.52
N GLY A 157 7.76 19.10 -12.14
CA GLY A 157 6.53 19.13 -12.92
C GLY A 157 5.85 17.75 -13.04
N ALA A 158 6.04 16.87 -12.06
CA ALA A 158 5.23 15.68 -11.94
C ALA A 158 3.76 16.06 -11.73
N ALA A 159 2.84 15.30 -12.30
CA ALA A 159 1.43 15.65 -12.28
C ALA A 159 0.86 15.43 -10.88
N GLY A 160 0.71 16.50 -10.11
CA GLY A 160 0.11 16.46 -8.78
C GLY A 160 -1.37 16.12 -8.78
N ASN A 161 -2.07 16.48 -9.86
CA ASN A 161 -3.49 16.18 -10.05
C ASN A 161 -3.73 15.73 -11.49
N HIS A 162 -4.31 14.59 -11.67
CA HIS A 162 -4.72 14.07 -12.98
C HIS A 162 -5.88 13.10 -12.84
N THR A 163 -6.60 12.89 -13.94
CA THR A 163 -7.66 11.89 -14.02
C THR A 163 -7.22 10.78 -14.97
N TYR A 164 -7.39 9.55 -14.58
CA TYR A 164 -7.19 8.40 -15.47
C TYR A 164 -8.44 7.53 -15.56
N ASP A 165 -8.57 6.80 -16.65
CA ASP A 165 -9.64 5.83 -16.84
C ASP A 165 -9.33 4.56 -16.03
N SER A 166 -10.15 4.24 -15.04
CA SER A 166 -10.02 3.03 -14.24
C SER A 166 -10.37 1.73 -15.00
N GLY A 167 -10.74 1.85 -16.29
CA GLY A 167 -11.14 0.72 -17.13
C GLY A 167 -12.60 0.29 -16.96
N ASP A 168 -13.34 0.93 -16.07
CA ASP A 168 -14.79 0.76 -15.87
C ASP A 168 -15.60 1.98 -16.34
N GLY A 169 -14.96 2.90 -17.05
CA GLY A 169 -15.56 4.11 -17.61
C GLY A 169 -15.73 5.25 -16.59
N ARG A 170 -15.23 5.10 -15.36
CA ARG A 170 -15.18 6.17 -14.36
C ARG A 170 -13.79 6.79 -14.36
N GLY A 171 -13.74 8.12 -14.50
CA GLY A 171 -12.51 8.85 -14.27
C GLY A 171 -12.16 8.79 -12.77
N VAL A 172 -10.93 8.44 -12.47
CA VAL A 172 -10.39 8.48 -11.10
C VAL A 172 -9.48 9.68 -10.98
N ASP A 173 -9.85 10.61 -10.13
CA ASP A 173 -9.03 11.75 -9.81
C ASP A 173 -7.90 11.33 -8.89
N VAL A 174 -6.67 11.66 -9.28
CA VAL A 174 -5.47 11.42 -8.49
C VAL A 174 -4.99 12.74 -7.94
N GLN A 175 -4.79 12.82 -6.64
CA GLN A 175 -4.26 13.98 -5.94
C GLN A 175 -3.01 13.56 -5.15
N GLU A 176 -1.86 13.75 -5.76
CA GLU A 176 -0.59 13.42 -5.11
C GLU A 176 -0.22 14.46 -4.06
N PHE A 177 0.39 13.99 -2.98
CA PHE A 177 0.98 14.82 -1.93
C PHE A 177 2.43 15.12 -2.26
N ASP A 178 2.90 16.32 -1.96
CA ASP A 178 4.34 16.54 -1.86
C ASP A 178 4.91 15.88 -0.59
N HIS A 179 6.24 15.84 -0.49
CA HIS A 179 6.91 15.19 0.63
C HIS A 179 6.55 15.82 1.99
N TRP A 180 6.42 17.14 2.03
CA TRP A 180 6.17 17.90 3.26
C TRP A 180 4.71 17.78 3.69
N GLU A 181 3.78 17.92 2.75
CA GLU A 181 2.35 17.70 2.99
C GLU A 181 2.08 16.30 3.55
N LEU A 182 2.73 15.28 2.95
CA LEU A 182 2.55 13.90 3.38
C LEU A 182 3.14 13.65 4.76
N GLU A 183 4.35 14.15 5.01
CA GLU A 183 5.02 14.02 6.31
C GLU A 183 4.23 14.73 7.41
N ASP A 184 3.72 15.92 7.13
CA ASP A 184 2.90 16.68 8.09
C ASP A 184 1.62 15.94 8.45
N ILE A 185 0.82 15.52 7.47
CA ILE A 185 -0.43 14.79 7.74
C ILE A 185 -0.18 13.45 8.43
N LEU A 186 0.83 12.68 8.02
CA LEU A 186 1.16 11.42 8.68
C LEU A 186 1.60 11.64 10.12
N SER A 187 2.38 12.69 10.40
CA SER A 187 2.84 13.02 11.75
C SER A 187 1.71 13.44 12.67
N GLN A 188 0.57 13.91 12.16
CA GLN A 188 -0.63 14.21 12.95
C GLN A 188 -1.30 12.94 13.46
N HIS A 189 -1.25 11.83 12.71
CA HIS A 189 -1.93 10.57 13.02
C HIS A 189 -1.02 9.50 13.63
N PHE A 190 0.28 9.50 13.28
CA PHE A 190 1.22 8.44 13.60
C PHE A 190 2.55 8.98 14.11
N THR A 191 3.34 8.09 14.72
CA THR A 191 4.78 8.24 14.86
C THR A 191 5.46 7.68 13.62
N ILE A 192 6.19 8.50 12.89
CA ILE A 192 6.95 8.06 11.72
C ILE A 192 8.21 7.35 12.23
N VAL A 193 8.34 6.06 11.91
CA VAL A 193 9.50 5.25 12.32
C VAL A 193 10.59 5.31 11.24
N LYS A 194 10.17 5.24 9.97
CA LYS A 194 11.09 5.20 8.84
C LYS A 194 10.40 5.66 7.56
N LYS A 195 11.15 6.35 6.70
CA LYS A 195 10.78 6.68 5.33
C LYS A 195 11.86 6.16 4.38
N PHE A 196 11.49 5.56 3.27
CA PHE A 196 12.42 5.23 2.21
C PHE A 196 11.76 5.27 0.83
N GLY A 197 12.53 5.61 -0.19
CA GLY A 197 12.06 5.62 -1.57
C GLY A 197 11.82 4.22 -2.10
N THR A 198 10.83 4.08 -2.96
CA THR A 198 10.61 2.85 -3.75
C THR A 198 10.92 3.08 -5.23
N PHE A 199 10.89 4.34 -5.66
CA PHE A 199 11.41 4.81 -6.94
C PHE A 199 11.94 6.23 -6.80
N ALA A 200 13.15 6.47 -7.31
CA ALA A 200 13.74 7.81 -7.43
C ALA A 200 14.36 8.00 -8.80
N SER A 201 14.14 9.16 -9.42
CA SER A 201 14.73 9.44 -10.73
C SER A 201 16.24 9.59 -10.61
N MET A 202 16.97 8.95 -11.52
CA MET A 202 18.44 9.01 -11.55
C MET A 202 18.97 10.44 -11.62
N LYS A 203 18.29 11.33 -12.34
CA LYS A 203 18.69 12.74 -12.45
C LYS A 203 18.61 13.47 -11.09
N ASP A 204 17.70 13.05 -10.24
CA ASP A 204 17.42 13.72 -8.97
C ASP A 204 18.40 13.23 -7.87
N TYR A 205 18.65 11.91 -7.76
CA TYR A 205 19.52 11.39 -6.70
C TYR A 205 21.01 11.34 -7.06
N LYS A 206 21.38 11.26 -8.36
CA LYS A 206 22.79 11.13 -8.77
C LYS A 206 23.71 12.25 -8.26
N PRO A 207 23.28 13.53 -8.25
CA PRO A 207 24.09 14.61 -7.68
C PRO A 207 24.35 14.46 -6.18
N MET A 208 23.48 13.76 -5.46
CA MET A 208 23.51 13.58 -4.01
C MET A 208 24.37 12.39 -3.55
N MET A 209 24.80 11.52 -4.49
CA MET A 209 25.55 10.31 -4.15
C MET A 209 26.93 10.63 -3.55
N ASN A 210 27.22 9.97 -2.42
CA ASN A 210 28.57 9.88 -1.89
C ASN A 210 29.44 8.90 -2.70
N ASP A 211 30.73 8.82 -2.41
CA ASP A 211 31.68 8.02 -3.19
C ASP A 211 31.38 6.52 -3.17
N TRP A 212 30.86 5.99 -2.04
CA TRP A 212 30.45 4.60 -1.93
C TRP A 212 29.22 4.33 -2.83
N GLN A 213 28.23 5.20 -2.78
CA GLN A 213 27.01 5.11 -3.59
C GLN A 213 27.32 5.21 -5.10
N LYS A 214 28.28 6.09 -5.48
CA LYS A 214 28.77 6.17 -6.88
C LYS A 214 29.41 4.87 -7.32
N LYS A 215 30.27 4.26 -6.51
CA LYS A 215 30.90 2.97 -6.81
C LYS A 215 29.86 1.87 -6.98
N MET A 216 28.88 1.80 -6.09
CA MET A 216 27.78 0.84 -6.18
C MET A 216 26.93 1.06 -7.45
N PHE A 217 26.58 2.31 -7.75
CA PHE A 217 25.83 2.66 -8.95
C PHE A 217 26.55 2.23 -10.21
N GLU A 218 27.86 2.52 -10.36
CA GLU A 218 28.64 2.11 -11.52
C GLU A 218 28.75 0.57 -11.63
N ALA A 219 28.87 -0.13 -10.51
CA ALA A 219 28.86 -1.59 -10.51
C ALA A 219 27.51 -2.15 -11.00
N LEU A 220 26.38 -1.61 -10.51
CA LEU A 220 25.03 -2.03 -10.91
C LEU A 220 24.77 -1.78 -12.41
N LYS A 221 25.26 -0.69 -12.97
CA LYS A 221 25.14 -0.37 -14.41
C LYS A 221 25.72 -1.44 -15.33
N GLY A 222 26.68 -2.20 -14.86
CA GLY A 222 27.26 -3.31 -15.63
C GLY A 222 26.32 -4.50 -15.81
N TYR A 223 25.24 -4.57 -15.01
CA TYR A 223 24.34 -5.74 -14.96
C TYR A 223 22.87 -5.42 -15.18
N TYR A 224 22.41 -4.22 -14.82
CA TYR A 224 21.00 -3.86 -14.76
C TYR A 224 20.67 -2.61 -15.56
N ASP A 225 19.42 -2.52 -16.02
CA ASP A 225 18.94 -1.30 -16.65
C ASP A 225 18.70 -0.16 -15.64
N SER A 226 18.54 1.05 -16.17
CA SER A 226 18.39 2.27 -15.37
C SER A 226 17.12 2.28 -14.52
N ASN A 227 16.03 1.64 -14.95
CA ASN A 227 14.78 1.61 -14.19
C ASN A 227 14.92 0.74 -12.92
N LEU A 228 15.52 -0.43 -13.07
CA LEU A 228 15.78 -1.29 -11.90
C LEU A 228 16.78 -0.63 -10.93
N ILE A 229 17.84 -0.02 -11.45
CA ILE A 229 18.82 0.72 -10.63
C ILE A 229 18.13 1.87 -9.87
N ALA A 230 17.23 2.60 -10.52
CA ALA A 230 16.48 3.69 -9.91
C ALA A 230 15.65 3.21 -8.70
N ASN A 231 15.09 2.00 -8.76
CA ASN A 231 14.40 1.40 -7.62
C ASN A 231 15.38 0.89 -6.53
N ILE A 232 16.48 0.23 -6.92
CA ILE A 232 17.48 -0.27 -5.97
C ILE A 232 18.13 0.87 -5.18
N MET A 233 18.37 2.01 -5.83
CA MET A 233 18.99 3.19 -5.20
C MET A 233 18.00 4.02 -4.38
N ALA A 234 16.70 4.01 -4.72
CA ALA A 234 15.68 4.85 -4.12
C ALA A 234 15.62 4.82 -2.58
N PRO A 235 15.78 3.67 -1.89
CA PRO A 235 15.75 3.63 -0.43
C PRO A 235 16.79 4.52 0.26
N MET A 236 17.85 4.89 -0.44
CA MET A 236 18.92 5.76 0.08
C MET A 236 18.66 7.24 -0.14
N PHE A 237 17.62 7.59 -0.90
CA PHE A 237 17.31 8.96 -1.30
C PHE A 237 15.81 9.26 -1.14
N PRO A 238 15.25 9.08 0.08
CA PRO A 238 13.81 9.21 0.29
C PRO A 238 13.28 10.62 0.00
N ASP A 239 14.09 11.66 0.18
CA ASP A 239 13.66 13.05 0.06
C ASP A 239 13.52 13.53 -1.39
N VAL A 240 14.06 12.78 -2.34
CA VAL A 240 13.90 13.03 -3.79
C VAL A 240 13.22 11.86 -4.50
N ALA A 241 12.71 10.91 -3.74
CA ALA A 241 11.97 9.79 -4.29
C ALA A 241 10.57 10.23 -4.75
N ARG A 242 10.19 9.80 -5.95
CA ARG A 242 8.86 10.07 -6.53
C ARG A 242 7.79 9.13 -6.06
N ASN A 243 8.19 8.11 -5.32
CA ASN A 243 7.32 7.19 -4.64
C ASN A 243 8.02 6.74 -3.36
N THR A 244 7.30 6.82 -2.24
CA THR A 244 7.84 6.56 -0.91
C THR A 244 7.04 5.50 -0.18
N LEU A 245 7.73 4.74 0.67
CA LEU A 245 7.12 3.84 1.65
C LEU A 245 7.43 4.35 3.05
N TRP A 246 6.40 4.53 3.84
CA TRP A 246 6.42 4.99 5.22
C TRP A 246 6.11 3.84 6.16
N VAL A 247 6.94 3.68 7.17
CA VAL A 247 6.73 2.74 8.27
C VAL A 247 6.31 3.55 9.49
N LEU A 248 5.13 3.25 10.01
CA LEU A 248 4.45 4.07 10.99
C LEU A 248 4.05 3.23 12.21
N LYS A 249 3.91 3.91 13.35
CA LYS A 249 3.39 3.35 14.60
C LYS A 249 2.31 4.27 15.18
N ARG A 250 1.44 3.74 16.04
CA ARG A 250 0.57 4.60 16.85
C ARG A 250 1.39 5.58 17.66
N LYS A 251 0.85 6.76 17.91
CA LYS A 251 1.46 7.72 18.83
C LYS A 251 1.48 7.17 20.25
N PRO A 252 2.48 7.52 21.06
CA PRO A 252 2.46 7.20 22.48
C PRO A 252 1.16 7.73 23.15
N GLY A 253 0.47 6.86 23.89
CA GLY A 253 -0.80 7.19 24.53
C GLY A 253 -2.06 7.05 23.65
N ASP A 254 -1.91 6.83 22.34
CA ASP A 254 -3.02 6.54 21.44
C ASP A 254 -3.38 5.05 21.54
N VAL A 255 -4.31 4.73 22.43
CA VAL A 255 -4.76 3.35 22.69
C VAL A 255 -6.00 3.05 21.85
N LYS A 256 -6.02 1.92 21.17
CA LYS A 256 -7.21 1.44 20.50
C LYS A 256 -8.32 1.18 21.52
N VAL A 257 -9.42 1.89 21.38
CA VAL A 257 -10.64 1.62 22.15
C VAL A 257 -11.34 0.45 21.46
N SER A 258 -11.29 -0.74 22.07
CA SER A 258 -12.14 -1.85 21.63
C SER A 258 -13.58 -1.50 22.01
N LYS A 259 -14.46 -1.31 21.04
CA LYS A 259 -15.89 -1.41 21.33
C LYS A 259 -16.14 -2.85 21.79
N ALA A 260 -16.69 -2.99 23.01
CA ALA A 260 -17.20 -4.30 23.44
C ALA A 260 -18.22 -4.77 22.39
N PRO A 261 -18.24 -6.06 22.02
CA PRO A 261 -19.27 -6.55 21.14
C PRO A 261 -20.62 -6.20 21.76
N GLU A 262 -21.46 -5.48 21.02
CA GLU A 262 -22.86 -5.31 21.40
C GLU A 262 -23.41 -6.72 21.57
N GLN A 263 -23.75 -7.10 22.80
CA GLN A 263 -24.47 -8.32 23.04
C GLN A 263 -25.79 -8.18 22.29
N SER A 264 -25.94 -8.90 21.17
CA SER A 264 -27.23 -9.09 20.57
C SER A 264 -28.10 -9.83 21.58
N THR A 265 -28.94 -9.08 22.28
CA THR A 265 -30.05 -9.63 23.05
C THR A 265 -31.07 -10.15 22.03
N LEU A 266 -30.81 -11.32 21.49
CA LEU A 266 -31.86 -12.17 20.95
C LEU A 266 -32.60 -12.70 22.17
N PHE A 267 -33.65 -11.96 22.57
CA PHE A 267 -34.70 -12.53 23.39
C PHE A 267 -35.46 -13.54 22.52
N ASP A 268 -35.22 -14.81 22.78
CA ASP A 268 -36.16 -15.86 22.44
C ASP A 268 -37.41 -15.64 23.30
N ASP A 269 -38.39 -14.93 22.78
CA ASP A 269 -39.77 -14.96 23.22
C ASP A 269 -40.59 -15.71 22.15
N ASP A 270 -40.57 -17.02 22.22
CA ASP A 270 -41.60 -17.86 21.68
C ASP A 270 -41.53 -19.27 22.30
N LEU A 271 -42.08 -19.36 23.49
CA LEU A 271 -42.57 -20.61 24.06
C LEU A 271 -43.72 -20.29 25.07
N MET A 272 -44.92 -20.17 24.52
CA MET A 272 -46.19 -20.63 25.15
C MET A 272 -47.23 -20.97 24.07
#